data_c19eac1996148b73afaca716f0e0011f
#
_entry.id   c19eac1996148b73afaca716f0e0011f
#
_cell.length_a   1.000
_cell.length_b   1.000
_cell.length_c   1.000
_cell.angle_alpha   90.00
_cell.angle_beta   90.00
_cell.angle_gamma   90.00
#
_symmetry.space_group_name_H-M   'P 1'
#
loop_
_entity.id
_entity.type
_entity.pdbx_description
1 polymer ?
#
loop_
_entity_poly.entity_id
_entity_poly.type
_entity_poly.pdbx_seq_one_letter_code
_entity_poly.pdbx_strand_id
1 'polypeptide(L)'
;MIDYNLKKKIDDTFRMMDDIQNRNPSLTASTGITLREMLKYNLLQFVGFLFESDGTDGRAELEFIKDYLGTIMSISQFINFKYGKCMDKEFINTPPRCMLYLAKNDLSEGSVKSPAGRPISKEVVELYSDIGTAFVAVNGESVTELANLSNFSLMLDNFLKEYGLYFTDGVPKNRINPKSRNLRGNKNKPVITNTGGSAGNRAAGNAGAAGKTAGDKTGNTAADTKEQEETLEQLMEELNSLVGLKSVKQDLTNLINLVKVRKLREERGMKQPDITLHLVFSGNPGTGKTTVARLLAKIYKVLGVVSEGQLVEVDRSNLVAGYIGQTATQTAEIVDSAIGGILFIDEAYTLIKSGDEKDFGQEAVDTLLKLMEDNREDLIVIVAGYTDKMEEFVNSNPGLKSRFNKYIFFSDYSGKELTKIYNSMADKQEYTTDEEAGKYVEEYLTKRAKAHEENFANAREARNYLERCIERQATRIVEIKDISDEELKTLTLKDVTE
;
A
#
# COMPACT_ATOMS: atom_id res chain seq x y z
N MET A 1 6.81 -16.18 -28.91
CA MET A 1 7.55 -15.83 -30.15
C MET A 1 7.46 -14.32 -30.30
N ILE A 2 8.60 -13.62 -30.40
CA ILE A 2 8.62 -12.14 -30.48
C ILE A 2 7.99 -11.70 -31.79
N ASP A 3 6.98 -10.81 -31.73
CA ASP A 3 6.48 -10.12 -32.93
C ASP A 3 7.55 -9.11 -33.38
N TYR A 4 8.18 -9.39 -34.49
CA TYR A 4 9.23 -8.57 -35.06
C TYR A 4 8.74 -7.15 -35.43
N ASN A 5 7.49 -7.01 -35.87
CA ASN A 5 6.95 -5.72 -36.28
C ASN A 5 6.73 -4.83 -35.06
N LEU A 6 6.16 -5.36 -33.97
CA LEU A 6 5.97 -4.63 -32.73
C LEU A 6 7.34 -4.23 -32.12
N LYS A 7 8.30 -5.15 -32.09
CA LYS A 7 9.66 -4.84 -31.58
C LYS A 7 10.31 -3.72 -32.38
N LYS A 8 10.22 -3.80 -33.71
CA LYS A 8 10.74 -2.75 -34.59
C LYS A 8 10.06 -1.41 -34.33
N LYS A 9 8.72 -1.38 -34.16
CA LYS A 9 7.97 -0.16 -33.86
C LYS A 9 8.42 0.47 -32.54
N ILE A 10 8.65 -0.34 -31.50
CA ILE A 10 9.21 0.11 -30.22
C ILE A 10 10.59 0.76 -30.42
N ASP A 11 11.50 0.06 -31.08
CA ASP A 11 12.87 0.53 -31.29
C ASP A 11 12.92 1.81 -32.15
N ASP A 12 12.09 1.92 -33.19
CA ASP A 12 11.97 3.11 -34.01
C ASP A 12 11.39 4.29 -33.20
N THR A 13 10.41 4.03 -32.32
CA THR A 13 9.87 5.06 -31.43
C THR A 13 10.93 5.55 -30.44
N PHE A 14 11.73 4.65 -29.87
CA PHE A 14 12.84 5.06 -28.99
C PHE A 14 13.88 5.91 -29.72
N ARG A 15 14.20 5.64 -31.00
CA ARG A 15 15.08 6.51 -31.81
C ARG A 15 14.46 7.89 -32.01
N MET A 16 13.16 7.98 -32.26
CA MET A 16 12.47 9.27 -32.34
C MET A 16 12.55 10.07 -31.03
N MET A 17 12.52 9.42 -29.87
CA MET A 17 12.76 10.06 -28.57
C MET A 17 14.17 10.65 -28.46
N ASP A 18 15.17 9.89 -28.91
CA ASP A 18 16.56 10.36 -28.96
C ASP A 18 16.71 11.56 -29.91
N ASP A 19 16.08 11.53 -31.05
CA ASP A 19 16.11 12.63 -32.04
C ASP A 19 15.47 13.92 -31.49
N ILE A 20 14.32 13.81 -30.79
CA ILE A 20 13.69 14.94 -30.11
C ILE A 20 14.61 15.51 -29.03
N GLN A 21 15.19 14.63 -28.19
CA GLN A 21 16.08 15.03 -27.11
C GLN A 21 17.33 15.73 -27.63
N ASN A 22 17.94 15.21 -28.71
CA ASN A 22 19.13 15.79 -29.32
C ASN A 22 18.86 17.18 -29.93
N ARG A 23 17.66 17.38 -30.51
CA ARG A 23 17.26 18.70 -31.07
C ARG A 23 16.84 19.70 -30.00
N ASN A 24 16.33 19.22 -28.86
CA ASN A 24 15.91 20.07 -27.76
C ASN A 24 16.38 19.51 -26.40
N PRO A 25 17.67 19.63 -26.05
CA PRO A 25 18.21 19.11 -24.80
C PRO A 25 17.57 19.67 -23.54
N SER A 26 17.01 20.88 -23.62
CA SER A 26 16.35 21.53 -22.48
C SER A 26 14.94 20.98 -22.20
N LEU A 27 14.38 20.18 -23.10
CA LEU A 27 12.98 19.72 -22.99
C LEU A 27 12.72 18.95 -21.68
N THR A 28 13.67 18.15 -21.25
CA THR A 28 13.58 17.34 -20.02
C THR A 28 14.59 17.75 -18.95
N ALA A 29 15.27 18.88 -19.10
CA ALA A 29 16.37 19.30 -18.19
C ALA A 29 15.98 19.35 -16.72
N SER A 30 14.71 19.69 -16.42
CA SER A 30 14.18 19.76 -15.07
C SER A 30 13.95 18.39 -14.40
N THR A 31 13.96 17.30 -15.18
CA THR A 31 13.66 15.95 -14.69
C THR A 31 14.91 15.10 -14.43
N GLY A 32 16.04 15.47 -15.00
CA GLY A 32 17.29 14.72 -14.92
C GLY A 32 17.30 13.38 -15.69
N ILE A 33 16.23 13.06 -16.45
CA ILE A 33 16.10 11.82 -17.23
C ILE A 33 15.81 12.15 -18.70
N THR A 34 16.24 11.29 -19.61
CA THR A 34 15.99 11.47 -21.05
C THR A 34 14.54 11.16 -21.42
N LEU A 35 14.05 11.70 -22.54
CA LEU A 35 12.70 11.41 -23.03
C LEU A 35 12.52 9.91 -23.34
N ARG A 36 13.56 9.23 -23.81
CA ARG A 36 13.58 7.78 -24.03
C ARG A 36 13.39 6.99 -22.73
N GLU A 37 14.16 7.34 -21.69
CA GLU A 37 14.04 6.70 -20.37
C GLU A 37 12.65 6.93 -19.77
N MET A 38 12.11 8.14 -19.93
CA MET A 38 10.77 8.47 -19.49
C MET A 38 9.71 7.64 -20.21
N LEU A 39 9.78 7.54 -21.54
CA LEU A 39 8.86 6.69 -22.30
C LEU A 39 8.98 5.22 -21.91
N LYS A 40 10.19 4.69 -21.80
CA LYS A 40 10.43 3.30 -21.36
C LYS A 40 9.83 3.02 -20.00
N TYR A 41 10.00 3.94 -19.05
CA TYR A 41 9.42 3.83 -17.71
C TYR A 41 7.90 3.88 -17.75
N ASN A 42 7.30 4.80 -18.52
CA ASN A 42 5.85 4.91 -18.63
C ASN A 42 5.22 3.69 -19.35
N LEU A 43 5.90 3.10 -20.34
CA LEU A 43 5.45 1.83 -20.94
C LEU A 43 5.52 0.67 -19.95
N LEU A 44 6.54 0.62 -19.09
CA LEU A 44 6.62 -0.37 -18.03
C LEU A 44 5.52 -0.18 -16.98
N GLN A 45 5.21 1.08 -16.60
CA GLN A 45 4.06 1.39 -15.74
C GLN A 45 2.75 0.92 -16.37
N PHE A 46 2.57 1.15 -17.67
CA PHE A 46 1.36 0.77 -18.39
C PHE A 46 1.15 -0.75 -18.42
N VAL A 47 2.16 -1.53 -18.77
CA VAL A 47 2.02 -3.00 -18.75
C VAL A 47 1.82 -3.55 -17.33
N GLY A 48 2.45 -2.94 -16.33
CA GLY A 48 2.20 -3.25 -14.93
C GLY A 48 0.78 -2.90 -14.47
N PHE A 49 0.19 -1.84 -15.00
CA PHE A 49 -1.22 -1.49 -14.76
C PHE A 49 -2.17 -2.52 -15.40
N LEU A 50 -1.88 -2.97 -16.62
CA LEU A 50 -2.69 -3.98 -17.29
C LEU A 50 -2.61 -5.36 -16.63
N PHE A 51 -1.43 -5.74 -16.11
CA PHE A 51 -1.21 -7.06 -15.53
C PHE A 51 -2.23 -7.40 -14.44
N GLU A 52 -2.93 -8.51 -14.58
CA GLU A 52 -3.72 -9.12 -13.51
C GLU A 52 -3.04 -10.39 -13.00
N SER A 53 -2.96 -10.54 -11.68
CA SER A 53 -2.51 -11.81 -11.10
C SER A 53 -3.69 -12.77 -10.99
N ASP A 54 -4.05 -13.39 -12.09
CA ASP A 54 -5.18 -14.33 -12.23
C ASP A 54 -4.87 -15.76 -11.72
N GLY A 55 -3.74 -15.93 -11.04
CA GLY A 55 -3.24 -17.22 -10.56
C GLY A 55 -2.19 -17.84 -11.48
N THR A 56 -1.81 -17.17 -12.57
CA THR A 56 -0.65 -17.54 -13.39
C THR A 56 0.66 -17.14 -12.65
N ASP A 57 1.77 -17.77 -13.03
CA ASP A 57 3.05 -17.53 -12.41
C ASP A 57 3.74 -16.23 -12.90
N GLY A 58 3.10 -15.48 -13.79
CA GLY A 58 3.58 -14.21 -14.34
C GLY A 58 4.86 -14.31 -15.19
N ARG A 59 5.28 -15.51 -15.56
CA ARG A 59 6.54 -15.70 -16.33
C ARG A 59 6.43 -15.20 -17.75
N ALA A 60 5.30 -15.41 -18.38
CA ALA A 60 5.09 -15.01 -19.76
C ALA A 60 5.08 -13.49 -19.91
N GLU A 61 4.50 -12.77 -18.97
CA GLU A 61 4.51 -11.30 -18.89
C GLU A 61 5.91 -10.75 -18.62
N LEU A 62 6.68 -11.39 -17.74
CA LEU A 62 8.06 -11.00 -17.50
C LEU A 62 8.95 -11.23 -18.72
N GLU A 63 8.71 -12.30 -19.47
CA GLU A 63 9.39 -12.57 -20.73
C GLU A 63 9.01 -11.52 -21.77
N PHE A 64 7.74 -11.13 -21.86
CA PHE A 64 7.30 -10.01 -22.69
C PHE A 64 8.03 -8.71 -22.34
N ILE A 65 8.05 -8.32 -21.05
CA ILE A 65 8.73 -7.11 -20.59
C ILE A 65 10.23 -7.14 -20.94
N LYS A 66 10.89 -8.27 -20.74
CA LYS A 66 12.30 -8.45 -21.10
C LYS A 66 12.52 -8.30 -22.61
N ASP A 67 11.69 -8.96 -23.40
CA ASP A 67 11.86 -9.04 -24.85
C ASP A 67 11.54 -7.72 -25.56
N TYR A 68 10.46 -7.04 -25.14
CA TYR A 68 10.00 -5.83 -25.78
C TYR A 68 10.56 -4.56 -25.15
N LEU A 69 10.61 -4.47 -23.81
CA LEU A 69 11.06 -3.28 -23.11
C LEU A 69 12.52 -3.37 -22.61
N GLY A 70 13.15 -4.54 -22.76
CA GLY A 70 14.54 -4.74 -22.36
C GLY A 70 14.76 -4.53 -20.85
N THR A 71 13.74 -4.85 -20.02
CA THR A 71 13.82 -4.75 -18.57
C THR A 71 13.76 -6.14 -17.96
N ILE A 72 14.75 -6.49 -17.13
CA ILE A 72 14.84 -7.79 -16.47
C ILE A 72 14.48 -7.57 -15.00
N MET A 73 13.48 -8.28 -14.53
CA MET A 73 13.06 -8.25 -13.13
C MET A 73 12.46 -9.60 -12.73
N SER A 74 12.46 -9.89 -11.43
CA SER A 74 11.74 -11.04 -10.87
C SER A 74 10.25 -10.73 -10.77
N ILE A 75 9.43 -11.77 -10.64
CA ILE A 75 7.98 -11.59 -10.44
C ILE A 75 7.67 -10.76 -9.19
N SER A 76 8.42 -10.96 -8.10
CA SER A 76 8.25 -10.17 -6.87
C SER A 76 8.57 -8.69 -7.10
N GLN A 77 9.63 -8.38 -7.87
CA GLN A 77 9.97 -7.01 -8.22
C GLN A 77 8.90 -6.38 -9.11
N PHE A 78 8.35 -7.15 -10.05
CA PHE A 78 7.29 -6.66 -10.94
C PHE A 78 5.98 -6.40 -10.19
N ILE A 79 5.57 -7.31 -9.30
CA ILE A 79 4.40 -7.13 -8.45
C ILE A 79 4.57 -5.89 -7.55
N ASN A 80 5.73 -5.71 -6.92
CA ASN A 80 6.03 -4.53 -6.13
C ASN A 80 5.98 -3.25 -6.98
N PHE A 81 6.52 -3.29 -8.19
CA PHE A 81 6.45 -2.19 -9.14
C PHE A 81 5.00 -1.88 -9.55
N LYS A 82 4.20 -2.91 -9.84
CA LYS A 82 2.78 -2.76 -10.16
C LYS A 82 2.05 -1.97 -9.08
N TYR A 83 2.10 -2.46 -7.83
CA TYR A 83 1.35 -1.84 -6.74
C TYR A 83 1.95 -0.51 -6.27
N GLY A 84 3.26 -0.33 -6.38
CA GLY A 84 3.93 0.91 -5.97
C GLY A 84 3.94 2.02 -7.03
N LYS A 85 3.77 1.70 -8.33
CA LYS A 85 3.97 2.68 -9.41
C LYS A 85 2.91 2.65 -10.50
N CYS A 86 2.21 1.54 -10.69
CA CYS A 86 1.28 1.40 -11.81
C CYS A 86 -0.18 1.56 -11.40
N MET A 87 -0.49 1.40 -10.11
CA MET A 87 -1.85 1.55 -9.56
C MET A 87 -2.09 2.94 -8.95
N ASP A 88 -1.21 3.89 -9.24
CA ASP A 88 -1.36 5.28 -8.84
C ASP A 88 -2.55 5.92 -9.57
N LYS A 89 -3.47 6.53 -8.81
CA LYS A 89 -4.63 7.24 -9.38
C LYS A 89 -4.23 8.36 -10.34
N GLU A 90 -3.09 9.01 -10.12
CA GLU A 90 -2.55 10.01 -11.03
C GLU A 90 -2.17 9.35 -12.36
N PHE A 91 -1.45 8.22 -12.34
CA PHE A 91 -1.06 7.51 -13.55
C PHE A 91 -2.25 6.96 -14.34
N ILE A 92 -3.27 6.44 -13.65
CA ILE A 92 -4.46 5.83 -14.29
C ILE A 92 -5.35 6.89 -14.95
N ASN A 93 -5.43 8.09 -14.36
CA ASN A 93 -6.38 9.13 -14.76
C ASN A 93 -5.74 10.32 -15.50
N THR A 94 -4.42 10.38 -15.59
CA THR A 94 -3.70 11.45 -16.29
C THR A 94 -2.74 10.90 -17.34
N PRO A 95 -2.51 11.62 -18.43
CA PRO A 95 -1.58 11.19 -19.45
C PRO A 95 -0.17 11.03 -18.87
N PRO A 96 0.57 9.96 -19.24
CA PRO A 96 1.96 9.78 -18.84
C PRO A 96 2.80 11.03 -19.14
N ARG A 97 3.77 11.30 -18.26
CA ARG A 97 4.60 12.53 -18.38
C ARG A 97 5.26 12.69 -19.74
N CYS A 98 5.70 11.59 -20.36
CA CYS A 98 6.29 11.64 -21.71
C CYS A 98 5.32 12.26 -22.72
N MET A 99 4.01 12.01 -22.61
CA MET A 99 3.00 12.55 -23.53
C MET A 99 2.93 14.09 -23.50
N LEU A 100 3.11 14.71 -22.33
CA LEU A 100 3.15 16.17 -22.20
C LEU A 100 4.34 16.78 -22.96
N TYR A 101 5.51 16.14 -22.89
CA TYR A 101 6.71 16.59 -23.62
C TYR A 101 6.56 16.38 -25.13
N LEU A 102 5.94 15.27 -25.54
CA LEU A 102 5.65 14.99 -26.94
C LEU A 102 4.64 15.97 -27.53
N ALA A 103 3.57 16.28 -26.80
CA ALA A 103 2.62 17.29 -27.21
C ALA A 103 3.27 18.68 -27.37
N LYS A 104 4.17 19.05 -26.44
CA LYS A 104 4.96 20.30 -26.57
C LYS A 104 5.85 20.29 -27.80
N ASN A 105 6.53 19.17 -28.09
CA ASN A 105 7.31 19.03 -29.32
C ASN A 105 6.42 19.20 -30.55
N ASP A 106 5.29 18.49 -30.62
CA ASP A 106 4.43 18.48 -31.81
C ASP A 106 3.77 19.80 -32.11
N LEU A 107 3.57 20.66 -31.08
CA LEU A 107 3.05 22.01 -31.20
C LEU A 107 4.13 23.07 -31.51
N SER A 108 5.41 22.74 -31.41
CA SER A 108 6.51 23.66 -31.65
C SER A 108 6.79 23.84 -33.15
N GLU A 109 7.27 25.02 -33.52
CA GLU A 109 7.77 25.26 -34.88
C GLU A 109 9.05 24.44 -35.12
N GLY A 110 9.10 23.74 -36.26
CA GLY A 110 10.22 22.85 -36.58
C GLY A 110 10.24 21.51 -35.80
N SER A 111 9.08 21.11 -35.26
CA SER A 111 8.93 19.85 -34.52
C SER A 111 9.42 18.63 -35.29
N VAL A 112 10.04 17.70 -34.59
CA VAL A 112 10.35 16.37 -35.13
C VAL A 112 9.04 15.68 -35.47
N LYS A 113 8.94 15.11 -36.65
CA LYS A 113 7.79 14.33 -37.11
C LYS A 113 8.21 12.86 -37.31
N SER A 114 7.24 11.97 -37.27
CA SER A 114 7.47 10.57 -37.64
C SER A 114 7.88 10.45 -39.12
N PRO A 115 8.47 9.33 -39.52
CA PRO A 115 8.77 9.08 -40.95
C PRO A 115 7.54 9.21 -41.86
N ALA A 116 6.33 9.02 -41.33
CA ALA A 116 5.06 9.21 -42.03
C ALA A 116 4.57 10.66 -42.01
N GLY A 117 5.35 11.63 -41.47
CA GLY A 117 4.99 13.03 -41.36
C GLY A 117 3.93 13.35 -40.28
N ARG A 118 3.58 12.37 -39.44
CA ARG A 118 2.57 12.50 -38.36
C ARG A 118 3.18 13.05 -37.06
N PRO A 119 2.36 13.64 -36.16
CA PRO A 119 2.78 13.99 -34.82
C PRO A 119 3.33 12.77 -34.06
N ILE A 120 4.42 12.93 -33.33
CA ILE A 120 5.04 11.78 -32.60
C ILE A 120 4.18 11.36 -31.41
N SER A 121 3.47 12.29 -30.77
CA SER A 121 2.51 11.94 -29.71
C SER A 121 1.43 10.96 -30.21
N LYS A 122 0.98 11.07 -31.45
CA LYS A 122 0.02 10.13 -32.06
C LYS A 122 0.65 8.73 -32.26
N GLU A 123 1.88 8.68 -32.78
CA GLU A 123 2.61 7.41 -32.92
C GLU A 123 2.79 6.69 -31.58
N VAL A 124 3.04 7.47 -30.50
CA VAL A 124 3.20 6.90 -29.16
C VAL A 124 1.85 6.42 -28.60
N VAL A 125 0.73 7.09 -28.86
CA VAL A 125 -0.60 6.58 -28.48
C VAL A 125 -0.91 5.26 -29.19
N GLU A 126 -0.63 5.16 -30.48
CA GLU A 126 -0.77 3.93 -31.24
C GLU A 126 0.18 2.81 -30.70
N LEU A 127 1.37 3.19 -30.22
CA LEU A 127 2.30 2.26 -29.58
C LEU A 127 1.77 1.72 -28.26
N TYR A 128 1.16 2.54 -27.42
CA TYR A 128 0.50 2.10 -26.19
C TYR A 128 -0.61 1.08 -26.50
N SER A 129 -1.45 1.34 -27.52
CA SER A 129 -2.49 0.41 -27.94
C SER A 129 -1.92 -0.92 -28.42
N ASP A 130 -0.88 -0.90 -29.25
CA ASP A 130 -0.27 -2.12 -29.81
C ASP A 130 0.42 -2.96 -28.72
N ILE A 131 1.18 -2.31 -27.82
CA ILE A 131 1.84 -2.97 -26.68
C ILE A 131 0.78 -3.55 -25.75
N GLY A 132 -0.28 -2.79 -25.42
CA GLY A 132 -1.34 -3.24 -24.54
C GLY A 132 -2.07 -4.45 -25.09
N THR A 133 -2.43 -4.43 -26.39
CA THR A 133 -3.08 -5.55 -27.06
C THR A 133 -2.18 -6.80 -27.07
N ALA A 134 -0.90 -6.63 -27.39
CA ALA A 134 0.04 -7.74 -27.40
C ALA A 134 0.30 -8.30 -25.99
N PHE A 135 0.33 -7.46 -24.96
CA PHE A 135 0.54 -7.86 -23.58
C PHE A 135 -0.64 -8.64 -23.02
N VAL A 136 -1.86 -8.13 -23.21
CA VAL A 136 -3.10 -8.81 -22.76
C VAL A 136 -3.26 -10.18 -23.43
N ALA A 137 -2.80 -10.34 -24.66
CA ALA A 137 -2.88 -11.62 -25.39
C ALA A 137 -1.86 -12.69 -24.90
N VAL A 138 -0.92 -12.36 -24.01
CA VAL A 138 0.17 -13.26 -23.60
C VAL A 138 -0.36 -14.48 -22.83
N ASN A 139 -1.30 -14.30 -21.89
CA ASN A 139 -1.85 -15.36 -21.04
C ASN A 139 -3.34 -15.65 -21.28
N GLY A 140 -3.93 -15.10 -22.33
CA GLY A 140 -5.35 -15.10 -22.57
C GLY A 140 -6.01 -13.81 -22.10
N GLU A 141 -6.97 -13.34 -22.89
CA GLU A 141 -7.62 -12.05 -22.67
C GLU A 141 -8.50 -12.07 -21.40
N SER A 142 -8.13 -11.30 -20.39
CA SER A 142 -8.96 -11.00 -19.23
C SER A 142 -9.92 -9.85 -19.56
N VAL A 143 -11.17 -9.93 -19.09
CA VAL A 143 -12.18 -8.86 -19.26
C VAL A 143 -11.71 -7.56 -18.59
N THR A 144 -11.05 -7.67 -17.44
CA THR A 144 -10.53 -6.50 -16.70
C THR A 144 -9.35 -5.86 -17.41
N GLU A 145 -8.41 -6.66 -17.93
CA GLU A 145 -7.27 -6.15 -18.70
C GLU A 145 -7.71 -5.43 -19.98
N LEU A 146 -8.69 -6.00 -20.71
CA LEU A 146 -9.29 -5.36 -21.88
C LEU A 146 -10.01 -4.04 -21.51
N ALA A 147 -10.73 -4.01 -20.40
CA ALA A 147 -11.39 -2.78 -19.92
C ALA A 147 -10.35 -1.71 -19.53
N ASN A 148 -9.29 -2.08 -18.83
CA ASN A 148 -8.20 -1.20 -18.46
C ASN A 148 -7.47 -0.65 -19.71
N LEU A 149 -7.18 -1.49 -20.69
CA LEU A 149 -6.59 -1.09 -21.96
C LEU A 149 -7.48 -0.07 -22.71
N SER A 150 -8.79 -0.36 -22.77
CA SER A 150 -9.76 0.54 -23.43
C SER A 150 -9.85 1.88 -22.75
N ASN A 151 -9.93 1.92 -21.40
CA ASN A 151 -10.01 3.15 -20.63
C ASN A 151 -8.74 4.00 -20.77
N PHE A 152 -7.57 3.35 -20.70
CA PHE A 152 -6.29 4.04 -20.86
C PHE A 152 -6.12 4.61 -22.28
N SER A 153 -6.49 3.87 -23.30
CA SER A 153 -6.48 4.32 -24.70
C SER A 153 -7.42 5.54 -24.91
N LEU A 154 -8.62 5.48 -24.32
CA LEU A 154 -9.59 6.59 -24.39
C LEU A 154 -9.06 7.86 -23.68
N MET A 155 -8.37 7.69 -22.57
CA MET A 155 -7.74 8.82 -21.86
C MET A 155 -6.65 9.48 -22.72
N LEU A 156 -5.80 8.70 -23.40
CA LEU A 156 -4.77 9.22 -24.31
C LEU A 156 -5.38 9.91 -25.54
N ASP A 157 -6.44 9.36 -26.12
CA ASP A 157 -7.16 9.99 -27.23
C ASP A 157 -7.80 11.32 -26.83
N ASN A 158 -8.40 11.40 -25.66
CA ASN A 158 -8.97 12.64 -25.14
C ASN A 158 -7.87 13.69 -24.89
N PHE A 159 -6.73 13.28 -24.38
CA PHE A 159 -5.56 14.16 -24.24
C PHE A 159 -5.13 14.74 -25.58
N LEU A 160 -5.00 13.93 -26.63
CA LEU A 160 -4.65 14.44 -27.97
C LEU A 160 -5.71 15.41 -28.51
N LYS A 161 -7.02 15.18 -28.24
CA LYS A 161 -8.11 16.09 -28.63
C LYS A 161 -8.00 17.44 -27.92
N GLU A 162 -7.71 17.45 -26.62
CA GLU A 162 -7.55 18.68 -25.82
C GLU A 162 -6.38 19.56 -26.32
N TYR A 163 -5.29 18.92 -26.77
CA TYR A 163 -4.13 19.61 -27.34
C TYR A 163 -4.29 19.93 -28.85
N GLY A 164 -5.43 19.60 -29.47
CA GLY A 164 -5.66 19.81 -30.88
C GLY A 164 -4.78 18.97 -31.81
N LEU A 165 -4.24 17.87 -31.30
CA LEU A 165 -3.34 16.91 -32.00
C LEU A 165 -4.09 15.70 -32.53
N TYR A 166 -5.39 15.61 -32.31
CA TYR A 166 -6.25 14.54 -32.83
C TYR A 166 -6.66 14.83 -34.26
N PHE A 167 -6.14 14.04 -35.19
CA PHE A 167 -6.52 14.08 -36.59
C PHE A 167 -7.26 12.79 -36.96
N THR A 168 -8.53 12.91 -37.35
CA THR A 168 -9.17 11.88 -38.17
C THR A 168 -8.55 11.96 -39.57
N ASP A 169 -8.08 10.84 -40.10
CA ASP A 169 -7.43 10.80 -41.40
C ASP A 169 -8.26 11.57 -42.45
N GLY A 170 -7.76 12.71 -42.91
CA GLY A 170 -8.24 13.35 -44.12
C GLY A 170 -8.62 14.84 -44.10
N VAL A 171 -8.65 15.58 -42.98
CA VAL A 171 -8.97 17.01 -43.01
C VAL A 171 -8.12 17.83 -42.02
N PRO A 172 -7.28 18.74 -42.49
CA PRO A 172 -6.61 19.72 -41.61
C PRO A 172 -7.64 20.75 -41.14
N LYS A 173 -8.10 20.67 -39.90
CA LYS A 173 -8.87 21.74 -39.28
C LYS A 173 -7.91 22.79 -38.73
N ASN A 174 -8.18 24.03 -39.10
CA ASN A 174 -7.52 25.28 -38.75
C ASN A 174 -6.92 25.28 -37.33
N ARG A 175 -5.67 25.75 -37.27
CA ARG A 175 -4.95 26.10 -36.05
C ARG A 175 -5.82 26.98 -35.15
N ILE A 176 -6.37 26.42 -34.09
CA ILE A 176 -6.84 27.19 -32.95
C ILE A 176 -5.62 27.44 -32.10
N ASN A 177 -5.15 28.69 -32.13
CA ASN A 177 -4.06 29.17 -31.27
C ASN A 177 -4.53 29.06 -29.81
N PRO A 178 -3.99 28.16 -28.97
CA PRO A 178 -4.34 28.15 -27.59
C PRO A 178 -3.68 29.35 -26.93
N LYS A 179 -4.48 30.40 -26.70
CA LYS A 179 -4.08 31.51 -25.83
C LYS A 179 -3.57 30.86 -24.53
N SER A 180 -2.30 31.15 -24.23
CA SER A 180 -1.62 30.82 -23.01
C SER A 180 -2.53 30.96 -21.78
N ARG A 181 -3.13 29.88 -21.32
CA ARG A 181 -3.68 29.82 -19.99
C ARG A 181 -2.51 29.63 -19.04
N ASN A 182 -2.11 30.75 -18.45
CA ASN A 182 -1.23 30.75 -17.29
C ASN A 182 -1.79 29.79 -16.23
N LEU A 183 -1.11 28.70 -16.00
CA LEU A 183 -1.25 27.86 -14.79
C LEU A 183 -0.67 28.64 -13.59
N ARG A 184 -1.37 29.69 -13.19
CA ARG A 184 -1.22 30.27 -11.85
C ARG A 184 -2.34 29.73 -10.99
N GLY A 185 -1.91 29.04 -9.91
CA GLY A 185 -2.77 28.42 -8.94
C GLY A 185 -3.88 29.35 -8.45
N ASN A 186 -5.07 28.85 -8.46
CA ASN A 186 -6.25 29.51 -7.92
C ASN A 186 -6.23 29.37 -6.39
N LYS A 187 -5.70 30.42 -5.73
CA LYS A 187 -5.85 30.61 -4.29
C LYS A 187 -7.21 31.26 -4.04
N ASN A 188 -8.25 30.48 -3.88
CA ASN A 188 -9.49 30.94 -3.28
C ASN A 188 -9.58 30.46 -1.83
N LYS A 189 -9.13 31.30 -0.92
CA LYS A 189 -9.52 31.26 0.49
C LYS A 189 -10.92 31.89 0.59
N PRO A 190 -11.87 31.27 1.31
CA PRO A 190 -13.04 32.00 1.79
C PRO A 190 -12.63 32.80 3.02
N VAL A 191 -12.87 34.10 2.92
CA VAL A 191 -12.82 35.07 4.03
C VAL A 191 -14.03 34.81 4.91
N ILE A 192 -13.83 34.38 6.16
CA ILE A 192 -14.87 34.42 7.19
C ILE A 192 -14.60 35.65 8.03
N THR A 193 -15.50 36.60 7.94
CA THR A 193 -15.58 37.79 8.78
C THR A 193 -16.02 37.42 10.20
N ASN A 194 -15.19 37.79 11.17
CA ASN A 194 -15.54 37.82 12.59
C ASN A 194 -16.54 38.93 12.86
N THR A 195 -17.63 38.61 13.55
CA THR A 195 -18.35 39.56 14.39
C THR A 195 -18.56 38.96 15.78
N GLY A 196 -18.19 39.71 16.74
CA GLY A 196 -17.91 39.43 18.12
C GLY A 196 -19.12 39.30 19.07
N GLY A 197 -18.80 39.12 20.31
CA GLY A 197 -19.64 39.18 21.51
C GLY A 197 -19.17 38.20 22.56
N SER A 198 -18.35 38.56 23.36
CA SER A 198 -18.23 39.13 24.73
C SER A 198 -19.02 38.39 25.82
N ALA A 199 -18.30 38.18 26.90
CA ALA A 199 -18.69 37.98 28.31
C ALA A 199 -19.11 36.54 28.73
N GLY A 200 -18.66 35.97 29.78
CA GLY A 200 -17.94 36.39 30.95
C GLY A 200 -18.08 35.37 32.07
N ASN A 201 -17.04 35.31 32.84
CA ASN A 201 -17.04 35.06 34.30
C ASN A 201 -17.08 33.65 34.90
N ARG A 202 -15.96 33.33 35.56
CA ARG A 202 -15.77 32.96 37.00
C ARG A 202 -16.60 31.75 37.53
N ALA A 203 -16.10 30.91 38.37
CA ALA A 203 -14.94 30.85 39.29
C ALA A 203 -14.92 29.50 39.98
N ALA A 204 -13.71 29.09 40.33
CA ALA A 204 -13.30 28.56 41.61
C ALA A 204 -14.03 27.35 42.26
N GLY A 205 -13.19 26.42 42.65
CA GLY A 205 -13.21 25.99 44.05
C GLY A 205 -13.04 24.51 44.31
N ASN A 206 -11.81 24.14 44.66
CA ASN A 206 -11.44 23.46 45.92
C ASN A 206 -11.75 21.96 46.11
N ALA A 207 -10.66 21.19 46.14
CA ALA A 207 -10.03 20.60 47.33
C ALA A 207 -10.77 19.45 48.05
N GLY A 208 -10.02 18.40 48.26
CA GLY A 208 -10.19 17.60 49.49
C GLY A 208 -10.12 16.11 49.34
N ALA A 209 -8.95 15.54 49.52
CA ALA A 209 -8.54 14.68 50.64
C ALA A 209 -8.92 13.19 50.58
N ALA A 210 -7.91 12.42 50.43
CA ALA A 210 -7.45 11.30 51.27
C ALA A 210 -8.44 10.31 51.86
N GLY A 211 -8.18 9.02 51.59
CA GLY A 211 -8.72 7.90 52.36
C GLY A 211 -7.94 6.62 52.05
N LYS A 212 -6.91 6.34 52.84
CA LYS A 212 -6.28 5.02 52.95
C LYS A 212 -7.20 4.06 53.66
N THR A 213 -7.35 2.84 53.19
CA THR A 213 -7.48 1.68 54.09
C THR A 213 -6.90 0.43 53.45
N ALA A 214 -6.16 -0.28 54.28
CA ALA A 214 -5.35 -1.47 54.00
C ALA A 214 -6.19 -2.75 54.07
N GLY A 215 -5.65 -3.78 53.37
CA GLY A 215 -5.65 -5.16 53.84
C GLY A 215 -6.75 -6.08 53.31
N ASP A 216 -6.46 -7.00 52.42
CA ASP A 216 -6.38 -8.39 52.89
C ASP A 216 -5.60 -9.27 51.91
N LYS A 217 -4.78 -10.16 52.48
CA LYS A 217 -3.99 -11.14 51.78
C LYS A 217 -4.80 -12.44 51.72
N THR A 218 -5.07 -12.93 50.52
CA THR A 218 -5.27 -14.35 50.36
C THR A 218 -4.47 -14.79 49.14
N GLY A 219 -3.52 -15.67 49.44
CA GLY A 219 -2.66 -16.28 48.48
C GLY A 219 -3.43 -17.13 47.47
N ASN A 220 -3.02 -17.02 46.26
CA ASN A 220 -3.33 -18.03 45.27
C ASN A 220 -2.02 -18.44 44.60
N THR A 221 -1.76 -19.73 44.71
CA THR A 221 -0.62 -20.45 44.18
C THR A 221 -0.41 -20.14 42.72
N ALA A 222 0.79 -19.64 42.41
CA ALA A 222 1.32 -19.58 41.07
C ALA A 222 1.36 -20.99 40.48
N ALA A 223 0.48 -21.30 39.57
CA ALA A 223 0.67 -22.39 38.66
C ALA A 223 1.68 -21.90 37.60
N ASP A 224 2.88 -22.41 37.64
CA ASP A 224 3.88 -22.37 36.59
C ASP A 224 3.25 -22.97 35.32
N THR A 225 2.62 -22.12 34.51
CA THR A 225 2.37 -22.42 33.12
C THR A 225 3.69 -22.14 32.40
N LYS A 226 4.52 -23.19 32.26
CA LYS A 226 5.57 -23.21 31.26
C LYS A 226 4.87 -22.95 29.94
N GLU A 227 4.99 -21.72 29.38
CA GLU A 227 4.70 -21.47 28.00
C GLU A 227 5.50 -22.47 27.18
N GLN A 228 4.80 -23.38 26.51
CA GLN A 228 5.44 -24.28 25.55
C GLN A 228 5.99 -23.36 24.45
N GLU A 229 7.31 -23.34 24.26
CA GLU A 229 7.94 -22.60 23.18
C GLU A 229 7.35 -23.10 21.85
N GLU A 230 6.63 -22.20 21.17
CA GLU A 230 6.04 -22.47 19.85
C GLU A 230 7.16 -22.82 18.86
N THR A 231 7.00 -23.91 18.11
CA THR A 231 7.98 -24.29 17.09
C THR A 231 7.81 -23.45 15.82
N LEU A 232 8.86 -23.39 15.00
CA LEU A 232 8.79 -22.66 13.71
C LEU A 232 7.69 -23.25 12.80
N GLU A 233 7.51 -24.58 12.83
CA GLU A 233 6.49 -25.27 12.06
C GLU A 233 5.08 -24.82 12.48
N GLN A 234 4.81 -24.74 13.77
CA GLN A 234 3.52 -24.25 14.29
C GLN A 234 3.26 -22.81 13.90
N LEU A 235 4.25 -21.93 14.01
CA LEU A 235 4.13 -20.52 13.58
C LEU A 235 3.93 -20.36 12.08
N MET A 236 4.55 -21.24 11.27
CA MET A 236 4.32 -21.25 9.83
C MET A 236 2.92 -21.78 9.46
N GLU A 237 2.40 -22.77 10.22
CA GLU A 237 1.01 -23.23 10.08
C GLU A 237 0.04 -22.12 10.45
N GLU A 238 0.29 -21.38 11.55
CA GLU A 238 -0.52 -20.22 11.94
C GLU A 238 -0.52 -19.15 10.84
N LEU A 239 0.66 -18.82 10.27
CA LEU A 239 0.76 -17.88 9.15
C LEU A 239 -0.06 -18.37 7.94
N ASN A 240 0.04 -19.65 7.61
CA ASN A 240 -0.67 -20.24 6.48
C ASN A 240 -2.18 -20.34 6.72
N SER A 241 -2.63 -20.43 7.97
CA SER A 241 -4.05 -20.48 8.35
C SER A 241 -4.75 -19.12 8.21
N LEU A 242 -4.02 -18.01 8.20
CA LEU A 242 -4.61 -16.69 7.99
C LEU A 242 -5.37 -16.66 6.65
N VAL A 243 -6.55 -16.07 6.65
CA VAL A 243 -7.35 -15.96 5.43
C VAL A 243 -6.68 -15.05 4.42
N GLY A 244 -6.64 -15.45 3.15
CA GLY A 244 -6.06 -14.65 2.07
C GLY A 244 -4.56 -14.43 2.20
N LEU A 245 -4.11 -13.18 1.97
CA LEU A 245 -2.72 -12.73 2.15
C LEU A 245 -1.67 -13.53 1.37
N LYS A 246 -1.99 -14.02 0.18
CA LYS A 246 -1.11 -14.92 -0.60
C LYS A 246 0.27 -14.30 -0.85
N SER A 247 0.33 -13.05 -1.31
CA SER A 247 1.59 -12.33 -1.56
C SER A 247 2.39 -12.15 -0.27
N VAL A 248 1.73 -11.70 0.81
CA VAL A 248 2.34 -11.50 2.13
C VAL A 248 2.98 -12.79 2.64
N LYS A 249 2.26 -13.93 2.57
CA LYS A 249 2.77 -15.24 2.97
C LYS A 249 4.00 -15.65 2.17
N GLN A 250 3.98 -15.41 0.86
CA GLN A 250 5.12 -15.71 -0.01
C GLN A 250 6.33 -14.83 0.34
N ASP A 251 6.13 -13.52 0.52
CA ASP A 251 7.20 -12.58 0.86
C ASP A 251 7.83 -12.91 2.22
N LEU A 252 7.00 -13.25 3.21
CA LEU A 252 7.48 -13.69 4.53
C LEU A 252 8.21 -15.03 4.45
N THR A 253 7.72 -15.98 3.67
CA THR A 253 8.42 -17.26 3.45
C THR A 253 9.80 -17.03 2.83
N ASN A 254 9.90 -16.16 1.83
CA ASN A 254 11.18 -15.79 1.20
C ASN A 254 12.12 -15.13 2.22
N LEU A 255 11.60 -14.25 3.07
CA LEU A 255 12.36 -13.59 4.12
C LEU A 255 12.87 -14.58 5.17
N ILE A 256 12.02 -15.50 5.62
CA ILE A 256 12.37 -16.58 6.55
C ILE A 256 13.46 -17.48 5.96
N ASN A 257 13.35 -17.85 4.68
CA ASN A 257 14.36 -18.64 4.00
C ASN A 257 15.70 -17.90 3.90
N LEU A 258 15.68 -16.60 3.66
CA LEU A 258 16.88 -15.75 3.65
C LEU A 258 17.58 -15.77 5.02
N VAL A 259 16.81 -15.65 6.11
CA VAL A 259 17.32 -15.70 7.48
C VAL A 259 17.91 -17.09 7.80
N LYS A 260 17.22 -18.17 7.43
CA LYS A 260 17.73 -19.54 7.61
C LYS A 260 19.07 -19.75 6.90
N VAL A 261 19.18 -19.32 5.65
CA VAL A 261 20.44 -19.43 4.88
C VAL A 261 21.53 -18.58 5.50
N ARG A 262 21.21 -17.37 5.99
CA ARG A 262 22.16 -16.51 6.69
C ARG A 262 22.72 -17.22 7.92
N LYS A 263 21.88 -17.81 8.76
CA LYS A 263 22.29 -18.56 9.95
C LYS A 263 23.19 -19.75 9.62
N LEU A 264 22.84 -20.54 8.60
CA LEU A 264 23.68 -21.64 8.11
C LEU A 264 25.07 -21.18 7.63
N ARG A 265 25.15 -20.02 6.99
CA ARG A 265 26.42 -19.44 6.57
C ARG A 265 27.26 -18.98 7.74
N GLU A 266 26.62 -18.38 8.75
CA GLU A 266 27.26 -17.96 10.00
C GLU A 266 27.85 -19.15 10.77
N GLU A 267 27.07 -20.22 10.95
CA GLU A 267 27.52 -21.48 11.57
C GLU A 267 28.72 -22.12 10.86
N ARG A 268 28.86 -21.86 9.55
CA ARG A 268 29.99 -22.34 8.74
C ARG A 268 31.14 -21.33 8.64
N GLY A 269 31.11 -20.24 9.40
CA GLY A 269 32.14 -19.20 9.39
C GLY A 269 32.26 -18.42 8.06
N MET A 270 31.20 -18.41 7.24
CA MET A 270 31.20 -17.68 5.97
C MET A 270 30.85 -16.20 6.20
N LYS A 271 31.44 -15.32 5.40
CA LYS A 271 31.09 -13.89 5.42
C LYS A 271 29.61 -13.68 5.12
N GLN A 272 28.98 -12.82 5.92
CA GLN A 272 27.57 -12.45 5.76
C GLN A 272 27.44 -11.19 4.93
N PRO A 273 26.47 -11.09 4.01
CA PRO A 273 26.12 -9.82 3.41
C PRO A 273 25.39 -8.94 4.45
N ASP A 274 25.61 -7.63 4.41
CA ASP A 274 24.85 -6.67 5.19
C ASP A 274 23.42 -6.60 4.64
N ILE A 275 22.47 -7.21 5.37
CA ILE A 275 21.05 -7.24 4.99
C ILE A 275 20.25 -6.60 6.12
N THR A 276 19.52 -5.53 5.78
CA THR A 276 18.53 -4.96 6.70
C THR A 276 17.28 -5.83 6.73
N LEU A 277 16.71 -6.04 7.93
CA LEU A 277 15.48 -6.79 8.15
C LEU A 277 14.31 -5.88 8.55
N HIS A 278 14.50 -4.56 8.51
CA HIS A 278 13.42 -3.60 8.68
C HIS A 278 12.46 -3.64 7.49
N LEU A 279 11.16 -3.45 7.75
CA LEU A 279 10.10 -3.68 6.77
C LEU A 279 9.17 -2.47 6.66
N VAL A 280 8.61 -2.30 5.47
CA VAL A 280 7.47 -1.41 5.23
C VAL A 280 6.24 -2.28 4.98
N PHE A 281 5.21 -2.15 5.82
CA PHE A 281 3.91 -2.78 5.63
C PHE A 281 2.95 -1.75 5.05
N SER A 282 2.57 -1.91 3.80
CA SER A 282 1.66 -1.00 3.11
C SER A 282 0.33 -1.64 2.77
N GLY A 283 -0.75 -0.88 2.82
CA GLY A 283 -2.11 -1.35 2.50
C GLY A 283 -3.18 -0.69 3.36
N ASN A 284 -4.44 -0.91 2.99
CA ASN A 284 -5.61 -0.33 3.65
C ASN A 284 -5.79 -0.81 5.10
N PRO A 285 -6.58 -0.10 5.94
CA PRO A 285 -6.89 -0.53 7.29
C PRO A 285 -7.58 -1.90 7.32
N GLY A 286 -7.32 -2.68 8.38
CA GLY A 286 -7.97 -3.96 8.59
C GLY A 286 -7.50 -5.10 7.67
N THR A 287 -6.41 -4.94 6.92
CA THR A 287 -5.83 -5.97 6.05
C THR A 287 -4.92 -6.96 6.80
N GLY A 288 -4.73 -6.82 8.11
CA GLY A 288 -3.99 -7.78 8.94
C GLY A 288 -2.53 -7.42 9.20
N LYS A 289 -2.08 -6.18 8.92
CA LYS A 289 -0.68 -5.74 9.11
C LYS A 289 -0.15 -6.04 10.52
N THR A 290 -0.83 -5.60 11.56
CA THR A 290 -0.42 -5.83 12.97
C THR A 290 -0.45 -7.31 13.36
N THR A 291 -1.43 -8.07 12.87
CA THR A 291 -1.51 -9.53 13.13
C THR A 291 -0.30 -10.25 12.58
N VAL A 292 0.08 -9.92 11.35
CA VAL A 292 1.26 -10.49 10.69
C VAL A 292 2.56 -10.05 11.37
N ALA A 293 2.66 -8.78 11.80
CA ALA A 293 3.83 -8.27 12.52
C ALA A 293 4.05 -9.04 13.85
N ARG A 294 2.97 -9.34 14.58
CA ARG A 294 3.01 -10.09 15.83
C ARG A 294 3.50 -11.52 15.61
N LEU A 295 3.01 -12.18 14.58
CA LEU A 295 3.45 -13.52 14.21
C LEU A 295 4.91 -13.52 13.74
N LEU A 296 5.32 -12.51 12.98
CA LEU A 296 6.70 -12.36 12.51
C LEU A 296 7.69 -12.16 13.68
N ALA A 297 7.29 -11.45 14.74
CA ALA A 297 8.11 -11.28 15.93
C ALA A 297 8.43 -12.63 16.60
N LYS A 298 7.42 -13.49 16.75
CA LYS A 298 7.60 -14.85 17.26
C LYS A 298 8.50 -15.69 16.35
N ILE A 299 8.29 -15.62 15.04
CA ILE A 299 9.11 -16.33 14.05
C ILE A 299 10.57 -15.88 14.13
N TYR A 300 10.83 -14.58 14.25
CA TYR A 300 12.18 -14.04 14.36
C TYR A 300 12.87 -14.47 15.66
N LYS A 301 12.13 -14.58 16.78
CA LYS A 301 12.64 -15.16 18.04
C LYS A 301 13.10 -16.60 17.81
N VAL A 302 12.26 -17.45 17.26
CA VAL A 302 12.59 -18.87 17.03
C VAL A 302 13.77 -19.02 16.06
N LEU A 303 13.90 -18.12 15.10
CA LEU A 303 15.05 -18.08 14.18
C LEU A 303 16.31 -17.48 14.82
N GLY A 304 16.24 -16.90 16.02
CA GLY A 304 17.35 -16.22 16.69
C GLY A 304 17.78 -14.93 15.99
N VAL A 305 16.84 -14.23 15.34
CA VAL A 305 17.05 -12.91 14.75
C VAL A 305 16.94 -11.83 15.82
N VAL A 306 16.03 -12.02 16.76
CA VAL A 306 15.81 -11.18 17.94
C VAL A 306 15.78 -12.08 19.19
N SER A 307 16.18 -11.53 20.32
CA SER A 307 16.40 -12.31 21.55
C SER A 307 15.10 -12.66 22.28
N GLU A 308 14.10 -11.78 22.31
CA GLU A 308 12.88 -11.94 23.11
C GLU A 308 11.61 -12.13 22.27
N GLY A 309 11.54 -11.48 21.08
CA GLY A 309 10.44 -11.65 20.12
C GLY A 309 9.14 -10.95 20.51
N GLN A 310 9.19 -9.94 21.38
CA GLN A 310 8.05 -9.08 21.70
C GLN A 310 7.73 -8.14 20.53
N LEU A 311 6.46 -7.72 20.43
CA LEU A 311 6.01 -6.67 19.56
C LEU A 311 5.63 -5.43 20.37
N VAL A 312 6.33 -4.34 20.18
CA VAL A 312 5.96 -3.02 20.71
C VAL A 312 5.22 -2.25 19.62
N GLU A 313 3.92 -2.06 19.81
CA GLU A 313 3.03 -1.40 18.87
C GLU A 313 2.82 0.05 19.28
N VAL A 314 3.13 0.98 18.41
CA VAL A 314 3.06 2.43 18.67
C VAL A 314 2.54 3.19 17.47
N ASP A 315 2.07 4.41 17.74
CA ASP A 315 1.74 5.42 16.74
C ASP A 315 2.53 6.73 17.02
N ARG A 316 2.23 7.78 16.25
CA ARG A 316 2.86 9.09 16.42
C ARG A 316 2.77 9.61 17.87
N SER A 317 1.65 9.41 18.55
CA SER A 317 1.42 9.97 19.90
C SER A 317 2.34 9.37 20.96
N ASN A 318 2.81 8.15 20.72
CA ASN A 318 3.78 7.48 21.59
C ASN A 318 5.22 7.94 21.37
N LEU A 319 5.54 8.43 20.15
CA LEU A 319 6.91 8.81 19.77
C LEU A 319 7.17 10.30 19.89
N VAL A 320 6.17 11.15 19.66
CA VAL A 320 6.33 12.61 19.60
C VAL A 320 5.75 13.26 20.83
N ALA A 321 6.58 13.96 21.58
CA ALA A 321 6.18 14.71 22.77
C ALA A 321 5.56 16.07 22.41
N GLY A 322 4.81 16.62 23.34
CA GLY A 322 4.18 17.94 23.19
C GLY A 322 5.10 19.15 23.45
N TYR A 323 6.32 18.93 23.94
CA TYR A 323 7.25 20.00 24.33
C TYR A 323 8.64 19.81 23.71
N ILE A 324 9.32 20.93 23.46
CA ILE A 324 10.68 20.98 22.90
C ILE A 324 11.66 20.16 23.75
N GLY A 325 12.44 19.28 23.10
CA GLY A 325 13.53 18.51 23.74
C GLY A 325 13.10 17.25 24.48
N GLN A 326 11.81 16.88 24.44
CA GLN A 326 11.30 15.63 25.05
C GLN A 326 11.08 14.51 24.02
N THR A 327 10.93 14.82 22.75
CA THR A 327 10.65 13.86 21.70
C THR A 327 11.76 12.83 21.53
N ALA A 328 13.03 13.27 21.53
CA ALA A 328 14.17 12.35 21.43
C ALA A 328 14.22 11.37 22.61
N THR A 329 13.96 11.83 23.84
CA THR A 329 13.93 10.99 25.04
C THR A 329 12.77 9.99 24.98
N GLN A 330 11.56 10.44 24.67
CA GLN A 330 10.39 9.60 24.55
C GLN A 330 10.55 8.54 23.44
N THR A 331 11.10 8.94 22.29
CA THR A 331 11.40 8.00 21.20
C THR A 331 12.44 6.96 21.65
N ALA A 332 13.48 7.38 22.39
CA ALA A 332 14.50 6.45 22.89
C ALA A 332 13.92 5.45 23.88
N GLU A 333 13.10 5.87 24.82
CA GLU A 333 12.44 4.98 25.79
C GLU A 333 11.56 3.92 25.10
N ILE A 334 10.83 4.32 24.05
CA ILE A 334 10.01 3.38 23.24
C ILE A 334 10.90 2.40 22.48
N VAL A 335 11.97 2.88 21.84
CA VAL A 335 12.92 2.00 21.13
C VAL A 335 13.58 1.02 22.10
N ASP A 336 14.02 1.49 23.26
CA ASP A 336 14.63 0.64 24.29
C ASP A 336 13.66 -0.47 24.75
N SER A 337 12.37 -0.20 24.86
CA SER A 337 11.35 -1.20 25.18
C SER A 337 11.13 -2.24 24.10
N ALA A 338 11.58 -1.97 22.88
CA ALA A 338 11.44 -2.86 21.73
C ALA A 338 12.72 -3.64 21.39
N ILE A 339 13.85 -3.36 22.06
CA ILE A 339 15.09 -4.11 21.89
C ILE A 339 14.83 -5.57 22.29
N GLY A 340 15.34 -6.51 21.52
CA GLY A 340 15.02 -7.91 21.63
C GLY A 340 13.81 -8.37 20.82
N GLY A 341 13.16 -7.45 20.07
CA GLY A 341 11.93 -7.72 19.35
C GLY A 341 11.67 -6.83 18.15
N ILE A 342 10.41 -6.53 17.94
CA ILE A 342 9.94 -5.70 16.83
C ILE A 342 9.28 -4.43 17.37
N LEU A 343 9.73 -3.27 16.90
CA LEU A 343 9.01 -2.01 17.00
C LEU A 343 8.10 -1.85 15.78
N PHE A 344 6.79 -1.86 16.01
CA PHE A 344 5.79 -1.67 14.96
C PHE A 344 5.20 -0.26 15.08
N ILE A 345 5.43 0.58 14.08
CA ILE A 345 4.94 1.96 14.04
C ILE A 345 3.78 2.02 13.07
N ASP A 346 2.55 2.13 13.59
CA ASP A 346 1.37 2.29 12.74
C ASP A 346 1.20 3.73 12.29
N GLU A 347 0.67 3.92 11.09
CA GLU A 347 0.50 5.22 10.45
C GLU A 347 1.78 6.09 10.49
N ALA A 348 2.95 5.45 10.28
CA ALA A 348 4.26 6.08 10.42
C ALA A 348 4.43 7.36 9.58
N TYR A 349 3.72 7.49 8.47
CA TYR A 349 3.70 8.71 7.65
C TYR A 349 3.22 9.94 8.44
N THR A 350 2.49 9.76 9.53
CA THR A 350 2.06 10.87 10.39
C THR A 350 3.21 11.53 11.14
N LEU A 351 4.37 10.86 11.25
CA LEU A 351 5.58 11.45 11.84
C LEU A 351 6.12 12.63 11.01
N ILE A 352 5.82 12.66 9.70
CA ILE A 352 6.25 13.74 8.81
C ILE A 352 5.03 14.52 8.35
N LYS A 353 4.74 15.65 8.99
CA LYS A 353 3.73 16.60 8.53
C LYS A 353 4.40 17.75 7.79
N SER A 354 4.03 17.96 6.54
CA SER A 354 4.54 19.09 5.76
C SER A 354 3.95 20.40 6.29
N GLY A 355 4.79 21.31 6.76
CA GLY A 355 4.48 22.74 6.87
C GLY A 355 4.31 23.37 8.26
N ASP A 356 4.60 22.68 9.34
CA ASP A 356 4.59 23.28 10.67
C ASP A 356 6.02 23.37 11.23
N GLU A 357 6.56 24.61 11.39
CA GLU A 357 7.90 24.84 11.95
C GLU A 357 8.07 24.32 13.40
N LYS A 358 6.99 23.85 14.02
CA LYS A 358 6.95 23.29 15.37
C LYS A 358 6.66 21.79 15.40
N ASP A 359 6.82 21.09 14.26
CA ASP A 359 6.59 19.66 14.22
C ASP A 359 7.81 18.86 14.68
N PHE A 360 7.73 18.27 15.87
CA PHE A 360 8.80 17.45 16.44
C PHE A 360 8.88 16.02 15.86
N GLY A 361 8.08 15.68 14.86
CA GLY A 361 8.10 14.36 14.22
C GLY A 361 9.41 14.08 13.50
N GLN A 362 10.07 15.10 12.92
CA GLN A 362 11.40 14.94 12.34
C GLN A 362 12.45 14.56 13.39
N GLU A 363 12.39 15.13 14.60
CA GLU A 363 13.26 14.77 15.72
C GLU A 363 13.07 13.30 16.14
N ALA A 364 11.82 12.81 16.12
CA ALA A 364 11.53 11.41 16.37
C ALA A 364 12.13 10.50 15.28
N VAL A 365 11.99 10.85 14.00
CA VAL A 365 12.56 10.10 12.87
C VAL A 365 14.09 10.06 12.96
N ASP A 366 14.74 11.17 13.22
CA ASP A 366 16.21 11.24 13.29
C ASP A 366 16.75 10.43 14.48
N THR A 367 16.06 10.48 15.62
CA THR A 367 16.37 9.65 16.80
C THR A 367 16.17 8.16 16.51
N LEU A 368 15.04 7.80 15.87
CA LEU A 368 14.74 6.44 15.47
C LEU A 368 15.82 5.88 14.53
N LEU A 369 16.21 6.63 13.50
CA LEU A 369 17.24 6.21 12.54
C LEU A 369 18.59 5.93 13.21
N LYS A 370 18.98 6.73 14.19
CA LYS A 370 20.19 6.51 14.97
C LYS A 370 20.09 5.23 15.79
N LEU A 371 18.99 5.05 16.53
CA LEU A 371 18.81 3.89 17.40
C LEU A 371 18.61 2.57 16.63
N MET A 372 18.05 2.63 15.42
CA MET A 372 18.01 1.48 14.51
C MET A 372 19.40 1.00 14.09
N GLU A 373 20.34 1.92 13.92
CA GLU A 373 21.72 1.56 13.60
C GLU A 373 22.47 1.04 14.83
N ASP A 374 22.31 1.71 15.97
CA ASP A 374 22.97 1.36 17.22
C ASP A 374 22.52 -0.04 17.73
N ASN A 375 21.28 -0.44 17.46
CA ASN A 375 20.67 -1.71 17.92
C ASN A 375 20.36 -2.69 16.78
N ARG A 376 20.99 -2.56 15.62
CA ARG A 376 20.68 -3.32 14.40
C ARG A 376 20.75 -4.86 14.53
N GLU A 377 21.40 -5.36 15.57
CA GLU A 377 21.60 -6.80 15.82
C GLU A 377 20.43 -7.44 16.58
N ASP A 378 19.63 -6.65 17.31
CA ASP A 378 18.56 -7.16 18.16
C ASP A 378 17.29 -6.30 18.13
N LEU A 379 17.14 -5.44 17.14
CA LEU A 379 15.96 -4.61 16.91
C LEU A 379 15.51 -4.64 15.45
N ILE A 380 14.27 -4.99 15.24
CA ILE A 380 13.61 -4.86 13.93
C ILE A 380 12.56 -3.75 14.01
N VAL A 381 12.54 -2.87 13.03
CA VAL A 381 11.50 -1.85 12.91
C VAL A 381 10.61 -2.15 11.73
N ILE A 382 9.31 -2.15 11.95
CA ILE A 382 8.28 -2.25 10.91
C ILE A 382 7.49 -0.95 10.93
N VAL A 383 7.48 -0.25 9.81
CA VAL A 383 6.64 0.94 9.61
C VAL A 383 5.43 0.57 8.77
N ALA A 384 4.24 0.98 9.19
CA ALA A 384 2.99 0.60 8.55
C ALA A 384 2.13 1.81 8.19
N GLY A 385 1.31 1.69 7.13
CA GLY A 385 0.38 2.74 6.71
C GLY A 385 -0.22 2.51 5.33
N TYR A 386 -0.89 3.53 4.80
CA TYR A 386 -1.41 3.55 3.43
C TYR A 386 -0.26 3.55 2.43
N THR A 387 -0.43 2.85 1.31
CA THR A 387 0.64 2.60 0.32
C THR A 387 1.29 3.87 -0.19
N ASP A 388 0.49 4.82 -0.66
CA ASP A 388 0.92 6.11 -1.18
C ASP A 388 1.68 6.94 -0.13
N LYS A 389 1.11 7.02 1.08
CA LYS A 389 1.69 7.78 2.19
C LYS A 389 2.98 7.15 2.72
N MET A 390 3.08 5.81 2.71
CA MET A 390 4.31 5.13 3.13
C MET A 390 5.44 5.31 2.13
N GLU A 391 5.13 5.42 0.84
CA GLU A 391 6.14 5.76 -0.16
C GLU A 391 6.68 7.19 0.04
N GLU A 392 5.80 8.17 0.28
CA GLU A 392 6.19 9.54 0.61
C GLU A 392 7.05 9.57 1.88
N PHE A 393 6.64 8.85 2.92
CA PHE A 393 7.35 8.74 4.18
C PHE A 393 8.78 8.25 4.00
N VAL A 394 8.96 7.11 3.33
CA VAL A 394 10.31 6.54 3.13
C VAL A 394 11.17 7.41 2.22
N ASN A 395 10.59 8.06 1.22
CA ASN A 395 11.32 8.94 0.32
C ASN A 395 11.63 10.33 0.92
N SER A 396 11.01 10.71 2.03
CA SER A 396 11.22 12.02 2.67
C SER A 396 12.61 12.21 3.29
N ASN A 397 13.27 11.09 3.66
CA ASN A 397 14.57 11.10 4.32
C ASN A 397 15.49 10.00 3.74
N PRO A 398 16.71 10.34 3.28
CA PRO A 398 17.66 9.36 2.75
C PRO A 398 18.01 8.24 3.74
N GLY A 399 18.00 8.54 5.05
CA GLY A 399 18.22 7.57 6.13
C GLY A 399 17.11 6.52 6.21
N LEU A 400 15.84 6.94 6.05
CA LEU A 400 14.71 6.01 5.94
C LEU A 400 14.85 5.13 4.70
N LYS A 401 15.14 5.73 3.55
CA LYS A 401 15.25 5.02 2.27
C LYS A 401 16.34 3.95 2.27
N SER A 402 17.46 4.19 2.96
CA SER A 402 18.57 3.24 3.04
C SER A 402 18.26 2.04 3.94
N ARG A 403 17.43 2.21 4.97
CA ARG A 403 17.08 1.17 5.95
C ARG A 403 15.83 0.40 5.60
N PHE A 404 14.84 1.05 5.03
CA PHE A 404 13.56 0.46 4.61
C PHE A 404 13.55 0.11 3.12
N ASN A 405 14.18 -0.99 2.76
CA ASN A 405 14.30 -1.47 1.37
C ASN A 405 13.43 -2.68 1.05
N LYS A 406 12.66 -3.18 2.03
CA LYS A 406 11.76 -4.31 1.89
C LYS A 406 10.32 -3.88 2.16
N TYR A 407 9.48 -4.05 1.16
CA TYR A 407 8.07 -3.67 1.18
C TYR A 407 7.22 -4.94 1.14
N ILE A 408 6.24 -5.02 2.02
CA ILE A 408 5.21 -6.07 2.03
C ILE A 408 3.86 -5.38 1.86
N PHE A 409 3.19 -5.72 0.78
CA PHE A 409 1.91 -5.12 0.42
C PHE A 409 0.75 -6.02 0.86
N PHE A 410 -0.17 -5.43 1.60
CA PHE A 410 -1.40 -6.05 2.09
C PHE A 410 -2.57 -5.61 1.21
N SER A 411 -2.96 -6.46 0.27
CA SER A 411 -4.12 -6.22 -0.58
C SER A 411 -5.42 -6.27 0.20
N ASP A 412 -6.45 -5.61 -0.31
CA ASP A 412 -7.80 -5.75 0.22
C ASP A 412 -8.31 -7.18 0.08
N TYR A 413 -9.13 -7.59 1.04
CA TYR A 413 -9.78 -8.89 1.01
C TYR A 413 -10.94 -8.91 0.01
N SER A 414 -11.05 -10.00 -0.72
CA SER A 414 -12.26 -10.29 -1.51
C SER A 414 -13.47 -10.55 -0.59
N GLY A 415 -14.69 -10.45 -1.14
CA GLY A 415 -15.90 -10.74 -0.38
C GLY A 415 -15.91 -12.14 0.23
N LYS A 416 -15.40 -13.14 -0.50
CA LYS A 416 -15.26 -14.53 0.01
C LYS A 416 -14.26 -14.64 1.17
N GLU A 417 -13.17 -13.88 1.12
CA GLU A 417 -12.19 -13.85 2.21
C GLU A 417 -12.77 -13.14 3.43
N LEU A 418 -13.51 -12.03 3.24
CA LEU A 418 -14.20 -11.35 4.33
C LEU A 418 -15.24 -12.23 5.00
N THR A 419 -15.99 -13.04 4.23
CA THR A 419 -16.95 -14.01 4.79
C THR A 419 -16.24 -15.07 5.64
N LYS A 420 -15.09 -15.57 5.17
CA LYS A 420 -14.29 -16.50 5.99
C LYS A 420 -13.77 -15.85 7.27
N ILE A 421 -13.36 -14.59 7.20
CA ILE A 421 -12.91 -13.82 8.37
C ILE A 421 -14.09 -13.61 9.34
N TYR A 422 -15.27 -13.24 8.84
CA TYR A 422 -16.50 -13.11 9.61
C TYR A 422 -16.81 -14.42 10.35
N ASN A 423 -16.88 -15.54 9.63
CA ASN A 423 -17.16 -16.85 10.22
C ASN A 423 -16.13 -17.22 11.30
N SER A 424 -14.84 -17.03 11.02
CA SER A 424 -13.78 -17.28 12.01
C SER A 424 -13.88 -16.41 13.26
N MET A 425 -14.38 -15.16 13.13
CA MET A 425 -14.64 -14.29 14.28
C MET A 425 -15.89 -14.74 15.06
N ALA A 426 -16.95 -15.16 14.37
CA ALA A 426 -18.17 -15.70 14.96
C ALA A 426 -17.85 -16.99 15.73
N ASP A 427 -17.15 -17.95 15.11
CA ASP A 427 -16.76 -19.22 15.72
C ASP A 427 -15.95 -19.02 17.02
N LYS A 428 -15.00 -18.06 17.02
CA LYS A 428 -14.19 -17.73 18.21
C LYS A 428 -15.02 -17.19 19.37
N GLN A 429 -16.21 -16.67 19.11
CA GLN A 429 -17.17 -16.15 20.09
C GLN A 429 -18.34 -17.12 20.32
N GLU A 430 -18.20 -18.37 19.81
CA GLU A 430 -19.21 -19.43 19.88
C GLU A 430 -20.53 -19.09 19.18
N TYR A 431 -20.50 -18.17 18.20
CA TYR A 431 -21.64 -17.90 17.35
C TYR A 431 -21.59 -18.74 16.07
N THR A 432 -22.77 -19.20 15.65
CA THR A 432 -22.98 -19.86 14.36
C THR A 432 -23.96 -19.05 13.53
N THR A 433 -23.86 -19.12 12.22
CA THR A 433 -24.76 -18.42 11.29
C THR A 433 -25.56 -19.48 10.55
N ASP A 434 -26.90 -19.39 10.52
CA ASP A 434 -27.71 -20.33 9.76
C ASP A 434 -27.45 -20.22 8.24
N GLU A 435 -27.94 -21.17 7.46
CA GLU A 435 -27.64 -21.25 6.02
C GLU A 435 -28.14 -20.02 5.24
N GLU A 436 -29.33 -19.51 5.57
CA GLU A 436 -29.92 -18.35 4.89
C GLU A 436 -29.18 -17.06 5.27
N ALA A 437 -28.90 -16.90 6.56
CA ALA A 437 -28.09 -15.80 7.04
C ALA A 437 -26.68 -15.81 6.45
N GLY A 438 -26.05 -16.99 6.35
CA GLY A 438 -24.73 -17.14 5.77
C GLY A 438 -24.65 -16.69 4.30
N LYS A 439 -25.68 -17.02 3.50
CA LYS A 439 -25.79 -16.53 2.11
C LYS A 439 -25.91 -14.99 2.06
N TYR A 440 -26.74 -14.41 2.94
CA TYR A 440 -26.89 -12.96 3.01
C TYR A 440 -25.58 -12.28 3.41
N VAL A 441 -24.86 -12.81 4.41
CA VAL A 441 -23.54 -12.30 4.86
C VAL A 441 -22.55 -12.31 3.71
N GLU A 442 -22.49 -13.40 2.91
CA GLU A 442 -21.59 -13.47 1.76
C GLU A 442 -21.95 -12.42 0.69
N GLU A 443 -23.22 -12.25 0.39
CA GLU A 443 -23.69 -11.25 -0.57
C GLU A 443 -23.38 -9.84 -0.08
N TYR A 444 -23.67 -9.54 1.18
CA TYR A 444 -23.41 -8.24 1.82
C TYR A 444 -21.91 -7.89 1.75
N LEU A 445 -21.04 -8.76 2.27
CA LEU A 445 -19.60 -8.53 2.29
C LEU A 445 -19.00 -8.48 0.88
N THR A 446 -19.54 -9.27 -0.07
CA THR A 446 -19.12 -9.20 -1.47
C THR A 446 -19.50 -7.88 -2.11
N LYS A 447 -20.69 -7.36 -1.83
CA LYS A 447 -21.14 -6.05 -2.32
C LYS A 447 -20.26 -4.93 -1.74
N ARG A 448 -19.97 -4.98 -0.44
CA ARG A 448 -19.10 -4.01 0.25
C ARG A 448 -17.68 -4.02 -0.33
N ALA A 449 -17.08 -5.20 -0.52
CA ALA A 449 -15.76 -5.35 -1.11
C ALA A 449 -15.68 -4.81 -2.55
N LYS A 450 -16.74 -4.99 -3.35
CA LYS A 450 -16.81 -4.50 -4.74
C LYS A 450 -17.05 -3.00 -4.85
N ALA A 451 -17.68 -2.40 -3.86
CA ALA A 451 -17.99 -0.97 -3.89
C ALA A 451 -16.73 -0.08 -3.88
N HIS A 452 -15.56 -0.63 -3.50
CA HIS A 452 -14.28 0.09 -3.40
C HIS A 452 -14.44 1.50 -2.79
N GLU A 453 -15.26 1.60 -1.74
CA GLU A 453 -15.46 2.88 -1.06
C GLU A 453 -14.12 3.39 -0.53
N GLU A 454 -13.90 4.68 -0.69
CA GLU A 454 -12.77 5.36 -0.07
C GLU A 454 -12.79 5.07 1.44
N ASN A 455 -11.74 4.44 1.97
CA ASN A 455 -11.63 3.95 3.35
C ASN A 455 -12.36 2.62 3.68
N PHE A 456 -12.51 1.73 2.72
CA PHE A 456 -12.98 0.38 3.02
C PHE A 456 -12.08 -0.31 4.08
N ALA A 457 -12.70 -0.70 5.21
CA ALA A 457 -11.96 -1.12 6.40
C ALA A 457 -11.67 -2.63 6.48
N ASN A 458 -11.90 -3.38 5.39
CA ASN A 458 -11.55 -4.79 5.27
C ASN A 458 -12.08 -5.67 6.45
N ALA A 459 -11.20 -6.37 7.16
CA ALA A 459 -11.61 -7.20 8.30
C ALA A 459 -12.24 -6.41 9.47
N ARG A 460 -11.98 -5.10 9.59
CA ARG A 460 -12.69 -4.25 10.54
C ARG A 460 -14.16 -4.09 10.15
N GLU A 461 -14.46 -3.99 8.85
CA GLU A 461 -15.86 -3.97 8.36
C GLU A 461 -16.58 -5.29 8.72
N ALA A 462 -15.96 -6.44 8.47
CA ALA A 462 -16.52 -7.73 8.82
C ALA A 462 -16.76 -7.85 10.35
N ARG A 463 -15.86 -7.32 11.18
CA ARG A 463 -15.99 -7.28 12.63
C ARG A 463 -17.18 -6.41 13.06
N ASN A 464 -17.21 -5.16 12.59
CA ASN A 464 -18.28 -4.22 12.92
C ASN A 464 -19.66 -4.76 12.49
N TYR A 465 -19.68 -5.47 11.36
CA TYR A 465 -20.90 -6.11 10.88
C TYR A 465 -21.33 -7.26 11.80
N LEU A 466 -20.40 -8.12 12.22
CA LEU A 466 -20.69 -9.18 13.21
C LEU A 466 -21.21 -8.61 14.53
N GLU A 467 -20.59 -7.55 15.04
CA GLU A 467 -21.04 -6.87 16.26
C GLU A 467 -22.50 -6.39 16.14
N ARG A 468 -22.85 -5.77 15.01
CA ARG A 468 -24.26 -5.37 14.73
C ARG A 468 -25.22 -6.56 14.65
N CYS A 469 -24.76 -7.69 14.09
CA CYS A 469 -25.57 -8.92 14.03
C CYS A 469 -25.84 -9.46 15.45
N ILE A 470 -24.82 -9.46 16.30
CA ILE A 470 -24.94 -9.90 17.71
C ILE A 470 -25.88 -8.97 18.49
N GLU A 471 -25.81 -7.65 18.31
CA GLU A 471 -26.71 -6.69 18.93
C GLU A 471 -28.16 -6.93 18.52
N ARG A 472 -28.42 -7.23 17.24
CA ARG A 472 -29.76 -7.54 16.74
C ARG A 472 -30.30 -8.87 17.30
N GLN A 473 -29.42 -9.89 17.33
CA GLN A 473 -29.76 -11.17 17.96
C GLN A 473 -30.14 -10.94 19.43
N ALA A 474 -29.33 -10.22 20.19
CA ALA A 474 -29.62 -9.92 21.60
C ALA A 474 -30.97 -9.23 21.76
N THR A 475 -31.31 -8.26 20.91
CA THR A 475 -32.60 -7.60 20.89
C THR A 475 -33.75 -8.56 20.58
N ARG A 476 -33.56 -9.50 19.65
CA ARG A 476 -34.58 -10.49 19.27
C ARG A 476 -34.85 -11.52 20.38
N ILE A 477 -33.80 -11.96 21.08
CA ILE A 477 -33.90 -13.07 22.02
C ILE A 477 -34.22 -12.63 23.47
N VAL A 478 -34.01 -11.37 23.83
CA VAL A 478 -34.18 -10.88 25.21
C VAL A 478 -35.60 -11.10 25.76
N GLU A 479 -36.64 -11.17 24.91
CA GLU A 479 -38.02 -11.37 25.28
C GLU A 479 -38.43 -12.86 25.30
N ILE A 480 -37.55 -13.77 24.89
CA ILE A 480 -37.83 -15.21 24.81
C ILE A 480 -37.68 -15.81 26.23
N LYS A 481 -38.74 -16.44 26.73
CA LYS A 481 -38.67 -17.24 27.96
C LYS A 481 -38.18 -18.66 27.61
N ASP A 482 -37.27 -19.19 28.42
CA ASP A 482 -36.70 -20.55 28.26
C ASP A 482 -35.90 -20.72 26.93
N ILE A 483 -34.99 -19.79 26.65
CA ILE A 483 -34.16 -19.83 25.49
C ILE A 483 -33.15 -21.01 25.53
N SER A 484 -32.99 -21.72 24.44
CA SER A 484 -32.01 -22.81 24.29
C SER A 484 -30.59 -22.30 24.03
N ASP A 485 -29.58 -23.11 24.36
CA ASP A 485 -28.18 -22.82 24.06
C ASP A 485 -27.93 -22.64 22.54
N GLU A 486 -28.68 -23.37 21.71
CA GLU A 486 -28.62 -23.25 20.25
C GLU A 486 -29.14 -21.90 19.76
N GLU A 487 -30.25 -21.42 20.30
CA GLU A 487 -30.78 -20.10 19.98
C GLU A 487 -29.86 -18.95 20.45
N LEU A 488 -29.17 -19.15 21.59
CA LEU A 488 -28.17 -18.20 22.08
C LEU A 488 -26.95 -18.09 21.15
N LYS A 489 -26.59 -19.18 20.46
CA LYS A 489 -25.43 -19.23 19.57
C LYS A 489 -25.78 -18.88 18.11
N THR A 490 -27.04 -19.02 17.68
CA THR A 490 -27.39 -18.93 16.25
C THR A 490 -27.81 -17.52 15.83
N LEU A 491 -27.07 -16.98 14.86
CA LEU A 491 -27.45 -15.79 14.11
C LEU A 491 -28.35 -16.20 12.94
N THR A 492 -29.55 -15.65 12.89
CA THR A 492 -30.56 -15.92 11.87
C THR A 492 -30.61 -14.81 10.83
N LEU A 493 -31.34 -15.05 9.72
CA LEU A 493 -31.52 -14.05 8.68
C LEU A 493 -32.00 -12.69 9.22
N LYS A 494 -32.85 -12.68 10.28
CA LYS A 494 -33.33 -11.43 10.91
C LYS A 494 -32.23 -10.64 11.60
N ASP A 495 -31.19 -11.32 12.07
CA ASP A 495 -30.09 -10.69 12.79
C ASP A 495 -29.05 -10.08 11.83
N VAL A 496 -28.93 -10.65 10.62
CA VAL A 496 -27.94 -10.20 9.62
C VAL A 496 -28.51 -9.21 8.60
N THR A 497 -29.81 -9.13 8.40
CA THR A 497 -30.44 -8.16 7.48
C THR A 497 -30.37 -6.74 8.06
N GLU A 498 -29.92 -5.76 7.23
CA GLU A 498 -29.88 -4.33 7.57
C GLU A 498 -31.20 -3.63 7.27
#